data_6422f72586e16342351e63901db6bd64
#
_entry.id   6422f72586e16342351e63901db6bd64
#
_cell.length_a   1.000
_cell.length_b   1.000
_cell.length_c   1.000
_cell.angle_alpha   90.00
_cell.angle_beta   90.00
_cell.angle_gamma   90.00
#
_symmetry.space_group_name_H-M   'P 1'
#
loop_
_entity.id
_entity.type
_entity.pdbx_description
1 polymer ?
#
loop_
_entity_poly.entity_id
_entity_poly.type
_entity_poly.pdbx_seq_one_letter_code
_entity_poly.pdbx_strand_id
1 'polypeptide(L)'
;MDPPTYGRGAAGEMWKLEDSLWPLLEECRNILTPKPLFFLLNAYTARLSPTVVSNLLGELFVGRGGSICAGEVGIPIQKDGKVLPCGIYGRWEA
;
A
#
# COMPACT_ATOMS: atom_id res chain seq x y z
N MET A 1 -3.94 -5.19 1.02
CA MET A 1 -2.89 -5.94 0.31
C MET A 1 -1.52 -5.66 0.91
N ASP A 2 -0.60 -6.54 0.72
CA ASP A 2 0.72 -6.50 1.34
C ASP A 2 1.75 -7.09 0.38
N PRO A 3 2.06 -6.37 -0.72
CA PRO A 3 2.94 -6.88 -1.77
C PRO A 3 4.40 -6.96 -1.28
N PRO A 4 5.18 -7.93 -1.77
CA PRO A 4 6.59 -7.99 -1.44
C PRO A 4 7.35 -6.81 -2.07
N THR A 5 8.45 -6.41 -1.43
CA THR A 5 9.32 -5.36 -1.97
C THR A 5 10.07 -5.84 -3.20
N TYR A 6 10.51 -7.10 -3.20
CA TYR A 6 11.28 -7.73 -4.26
C TYR A 6 10.98 -9.23 -4.31
N GLY A 7 11.04 -9.80 -5.49
CA GLY A 7 10.90 -11.25 -5.66
C GLY A 7 11.11 -11.68 -7.11
N ARG A 8 11.18 -12.99 -7.31
CA ARG A 8 11.27 -13.61 -8.63
C ARG A 8 10.16 -14.63 -8.79
N GLY A 9 9.53 -14.65 -9.96
CA GLY A 9 8.54 -15.66 -10.31
C GLY A 9 9.16 -16.98 -10.77
N ALA A 10 8.30 -17.98 -10.99
CA ALA A 10 8.71 -19.33 -11.39
C ALA A 10 9.44 -19.37 -12.73
N ALA A 11 9.18 -18.43 -13.64
CA ALA A 11 9.85 -18.33 -14.94
C ALA A 11 11.06 -17.37 -14.91
N GLY A 12 11.52 -16.95 -13.72
CA GLY A 12 12.65 -16.03 -13.57
C GLY A 12 12.32 -14.57 -13.71
N GLU A 13 11.04 -14.22 -13.93
CA GLU A 13 10.61 -12.82 -13.97
C GLU A 13 10.87 -12.13 -12.63
N MET A 14 11.23 -10.84 -12.71
CA MET A 14 11.59 -10.04 -11.55
C MET A 14 10.43 -9.15 -11.12
N TRP A 15 10.14 -9.16 -9.82
CA TRP A 15 9.23 -8.24 -9.18
C TRP A 15 10.02 -7.19 -8.40
N LYS A 16 9.76 -5.92 -8.68
CA LYS A 16 10.20 -4.79 -7.86
C LYS A 16 8.99 -3.91 -7.57
N LEU A 17 8.75 -3.63 -6.29
CA LEU A 17 7.55 -2.90 -5.87
C LEU A 17 7.44 -1.54 -6.56
N GLU A 18 8.53 -0.78 -6.64
CA GLU A 18 8.54 0.55 -7.23
C GLU A 18 8.14 0.54 -8.72
N ASP A 19 8.49 -0.51 -9.44
CA ASP A 19 8.21 -0.62 -10.87
C ASP A 19 6.83 -1.20 -11.17
N SER A 20 6.33 -2.07 -10.30
CA SER A 20 5.18 -2.93 -10.59
C SER A 20 3.96 -2.65 -9.71
N LEU A 21 4.06 -1.73 -8.76
CA LEU A 21 2.96 -1.46 -7.81
C LEU A 21 1.72 -0.91 -8.51
N TRP A 22 1.86 0.06 -9.41
CA TRP A 22 0.71 0.67 -10.06
C TRP A 22 -0.10 -0.33 -10.91
N PRO A 23 0.53 -1.12 -11.80
CA PRO A 23 -0.22 -2.16 -12.51
C PRO A 23 -0.92 -3.14 -11.59
N LEU A 24 -0.30 -3.52 -10.47
CA LEU A 24 -0.93 -4.40 -9.48
C LEU A 24 -2.15 -3.74 -8.84
N LEU A 25 -2.05 -2.45 -8.48
CA LEU A 25 -3.17 -1.70 -7.92
C LEU A 25 -4.35 -1.63 -8.90
N GLU A 26 -4.08 -1.41 -10.17
CA GLU A 26 -5.11 -1.40 -11.20
C GLU A 26 -5.82 -2.75 -11.31
N GLU A 27 -5.08 -3.85 -11.30
CA GLU A 27 -5.65 -5.20 -11.29
C GLU A 27 -6.49 -5.44 -10.04
N CYS A 28 -6.01 -5.04 -8.87
CA CYS A 28 -6.78 -5.14 -7.64
C CYS A 28 -8.08 -4.33 -7.70
N ARG A 29 -8.04 -3.13 -8.27
CA ARG A 29 -9.24 -2.31 -8.45
C ARG A 29 -10.27 -3.03 -9.32
N ASN A 30 -9.83 -3.70 -10.37
CA ASN A 30 -10.72 -4.38 -11.32
C ASN A 30 -11.49 -5.55 -10.70
N ILE A 31 -10.97 -6.15 -9.64
CA ILE A 31 -11.64 -7.26 -8.95
C ILE A 31 -12.45 -6.81 -7.72
N LEU A 32 -12.45 -5.53 -7.40
CA LEU A 32 -13.27 -5.01 -6.30
C LEU A 32 -14.75 -5.01 -6.70
N THR A 33 -15.62 -5.17 -5.71
CA THR A 33 -17.06 -5.01 -5.90
C THR A 33 -17.38 -3.58 -6.33
N PRO A 34 -18.59 -3.31 -6.90
CA PRO A 34 -19.00 -1.94 -7.26
C PRO A 34 -19.02 -0.96 -6.09
N LYS A 35 -19.22 -1.46 -4.86
CA LYS A 35 -19.28 -0.64 -3.64
C LYS A 35 -18.31 -1.19 -2.58
N PRO A 36 -17.00 -1.07 -2.79
CA PRO A 36 -16.03 -1.58 -1.81
C PRO A 36 -16.10 -0.72 -0.54
N LEU A 37 -15.84 -1.35 0.60
CA LEU A 37 -15.86 -0.66 1.90
C LEU A 37 -14.54 0.06 2.18
N PHE A 38 -13.43 -0.59 1.88
CA PHE A 38 -12.10 -0.02 2.07
C PHE A 38 -11.06 -0.74 1.20
N PHE A 39 -9.92 -0.09 1.07
CA PHE A 39 -8.73 -0.68 0.47
C PHE A 39 -7.52 -0.29 1.32
N LEU A 40 -6.77 -1.27 1.79
CA LEU A 40 -5.59 -1.08 2.62
C LEU A 40 -4.36 -1.62 1.89
N LEU A 41 -3.34 -0.79 1.78
CA LEU A 41 -2.04 -1.12 1.20
C LEU A 41 -0.96 -0.93 2.25
N ASN A 42 -0.19 -1.98 2.50
CA ASN A 42 1.03 -1.91 3.29
C ASN A 42 2.25 -2.08 2.41
N ALA A 43 3.34 -1.44 2.77
CA ALA A 43 4.64 -1.64 2.12
C ALA A 43 5.75 -1.59 3.16
N TYR A 44 6.73 -2.49 3.01
CA TYR A 44 7.88 -2.60 3.90
C TYR A 44 9.15 -2.35 3.12
N THR A 45 10.16 -1.79 3.75
CA THR A 45 11.51 -1.61 3.16
C THR A 45 11.55 -1.08 1.72
N ALA A 46 10.47 -0.45 1.26
CA ALA A 46 10.38 0.12 -0.08
C ALA A 46 10.83 1.59 -0.07
N ARG A 47 11.27 2.08 -1.23
CA ARG A 47 11.61 3.49 -1.41
C ARG A 47 10.36 4.31 -1.70
N LEU A 48 9.35 4.16 -0.85
CA LEU A 48 8.08 4.85 -0.95
C LEU A 48 7.81 5.61 0.34
N SER A 49 7.27 6.81 0.20
CA SER A 49 6.78 7.57 1.35
C SER A 49 5.27 7.36 1.51
N PRO A 50 4.71 7.63 2.72
CA PRO A 50 3.26 7.64 2.88
C PRO A 50 2.55 8.58 1.91
N THR A 51 3.15 9.71 1.58
CA THR A 51 2.60 10.66 0.61
C THR A 51 2.44 10.04 -0.78
N VAL A 52 3.45 9.28 -1.23
CA VAL A 52 3.36 8.57 -2.52
C VAL A 52 2.20 7.58 -2.51
N VAL A 53 2.06 6.81 -1.44
CA VAL A 53 0.96 5.85 -1.31
C VAL A 53 -0.39 6.56 -1.31
N SER A 54 -0.51 7.67 -0.59
CA SER A 54 -1.72 8.49 -0.59
C SER A 54 -2.08 8.98 -1.99
N ASN A 55 -1.10 9.46 -2.75
CA ASN A 55 -1.31 9.94 -4.12
C ASN A 55 -1.75 8.80 -5.05
N LEU A 56 -1.13 7.62 -4.93
CA LEU A 56 -1.53 6.45 -5.71
C LEU A 56 -2.98 6.04 -5.43
N LEU A 57 -3.37 6.00 -4.16
CA LEU A 57 -4.75 5.67 -3.80
C LEU A 57 -5.73 6.74 -4.26
N GLY A 58 -5.34 8.02 -4.22
CA GLY A 58 -6.15 9.11 -4.75
C GLY A 58 -6.44 8.94 -6.23
N GLU A 59 -5.45 8.55 -7.00
CA GLU A 59 -5.61 8.29 -8.43
C GLU A 59 -6.42 7.01 -8.69
N LEU A 60 -6.14 5.96 -7.91
CA LEU A 60 -6.82 4.67 -8.06
C LEU A 60 -8.33 4.77 -7.82
N PHE A 61 -8.74 5.56 -6.83
CA PHE A 61 -10.14 5.72 -6.42
C PHE A 61 -10.75 7.05 -6.86
N VAL A 62 -10.16 7.71 -7.85
CA VAL A 62 -10.69 8.96 -8.40
C VAL A 62 -12.17 8.79 -8.80
N GLY A 63 -13.02 9.74 -8.43
CA GLY A 63 -14.46 9.70 -8.71
C GLY A 63 -15.29 8.79 -7.81
N ARG A 64 -14.67 8.07 -6.86
CA ARG A 64 -15.40 7.16 -5.95
C ARG A 64 -15.73 7.79 -4.59
N GLY A 65 -15.30 9.01 -4.34
CA GLY A 65 -15.48 9.66 -3.02
C GLY A 65 -14.66 8.96 -1.94
N GLY A 66 -15.17 9.02 -0.71
CA GLY A 66 -14.47 8.42 0.43
C GLY A 66 -13.32 9.27 0.93
N SER A 67 -12.48 8.69 1.77
CA SER A 67 -11.34 9.37 2.37
C SER A 67 -10.09 8.51 2.30
N ILE A 68 -8.93 9.18 2.27
CA ILE A 68 -7.62 8.52 2.22
C ILE A 68 -6.82 8.96 3.43
N CYS A 69 -6.17 8.00 4.07
CA CYS A 69 -5.20 8.27 5.12
C CYS A 69 -3.97 7.42 4.86
N ALA A 70 -2.80 7.97 5.17
CA ALA A 70 -1.54 7.28 4.98
C ALA A 70 -0.57 7.65 6.10
N GLY A 71 0.34 6.76 6.44
CA GLY A 71 1.29 6.99 7.51
C GLY A 71 2.28 5.85 7.68
N GLU A 72 2.98 5.87 8.80
CA GLU A 72 3.92 4.81 9.14
C GLU A 72 3.23 3.74 10.00
N VAL A 73 3.66 2.50 9.79
CA VAL A 73 3.34 1.38 10.67
C VAL A 73 4.51 1.19 11.63
N GLY A 74 4.21 1.09 12.91
CA GLY A 74 5.23 0.91 13.92
C GLY A 74 4.80 -0.04 15.03
N ILE A 75 5.79 -0.61 15.71
CA ILE A 75 5.59 -1.47 16.87
C ILE A 75 5.99 -0.70 18.11
N PRO A 76 5.08 -0.48 19.07
CA PRO A 76 5.45 0.22 20.31
C PRO A 76 6.46 -0.61 21.12
N ILE A 77 7.48 0.06 21.61
CA ILE A 77 8.47 -0.55 22.51
C ILE A 77 8.01 -0.27 23.93
N GLN A 78 7.66 -1.31 24.66
CA GLN A 78 7.09 -1.18 26.01
C GLN A 78 8.02 -0.49 27.01
N LYS A 79 9.31 -0.73 26.88
CA LYS A 79 10.31 -0.31 27.86
C LYS A 79 10.53 1.20 27.94
N ASP A 80 10.45 1.92 26.82
CA ASP A 80 10.81 3.34 26.75
C ASP A 80 9.79 4.20 26.01
N GLY A 81 8.67 3.63 25.58
CA GLY A 81 7.61 4.34 24.86
C GLY A 81 7.93 4.75 23.44
N LYS A 82 9.08 4.36 22.91
CA LYS A 82 9.45 4.60 21.52
C LYS A 82 8.73 3.64 20.59
N VAL A 83 8.78 3.93 19.31
CA VAL A 83 8.14 3.11 18.27
C VAL A 83 9.21 2.59 17.33
N LEU A 84 9.21 1.28 17.08
CA LEU A 84 10.04 0.68 16.05
C LEU A 84 9.34 0.81 14.71
N PRO A 85 9.89 1.60 13.75
CA PRO A 85 9.30 1.69 12.43
C PRO A 85 9.38 0.36 11.70
N CYS A 86 8.28 -0.07 11.07
CA CYS A 86 8.28 -1.33 10.33
C CYS A 86 7.66 -1.25 8.95
N GLY A 87 7.22 -0.07 8.49
CA GLY A 87 6.69 0.10 7.16
C GLY A 87 5.80 1.32 7.03
N ILE A 88 5.11 1.39 5.91
CA ILE A 88 4.13 2.44 5.62
C ILE A 88 2.81 1.81 5.23
N TYR A 89 1.74 2.59 5.33
CA TYR A 89 0.43 2.17 4.88
C TYR A 89 -0.30 3.30 4.16
N GLY A 90 -1.25 2.92 3.34
CA GLY A 90 -2.28 3.81 2.83
C GLY A 90 -3.63 3.11 2.88
N ARG A 91 -4.67 3.85 3.24
CA ARG A 91 -6.04 3.31 3.34
C ARG A 91 -7.02 4.27 2.68
N TRP A 92 -7.80 3.73 1.77
CA TRP A 92 -9.00 4.37 1.27
C TRP A 92 -10.22 3.74 1.95
N GLU A 93 -11.17 4.57 2.36
CA GLU A 93 -12.46 4.14 2.93
C GLU A 93 -13.60 4.84 2.21
N ALA A 94 -14.64 4.10 1.96
CA ALA A 94 -15.87 4.66 1.39
C ALA A 94 -16.53 5.71 2.29
#